data_fc1ec1e076e55641d5888d657426a538
#
_entry.id   fc1ec1e076e55641d5888d657426a538
#
_cell.length_a   1.000
_cell.length_b   1.000
_cell.length_c   1.000
_cell.angle_alpha   90.00
_cell.angle_beta   90.00
_cell.angle_gamma   90.00
#
_symmetry.space_group_name_H-M   'P 1'
#
loop_
_entity.id
_entity.type
_entity.pdbx_description
1 polymer ?
#
loop_
_entity_poly.entity_id
_entity_poly.type
_entity_poly.pdbx_seq_one_letter_code
_entity_poly.pdbx_strand_id
1 'polypeptide(L)' 'MEVFVLLKGYDYEGFGSDVEVFSTREAAEARKQAYSDGTIQGAGPGDVQFDYGYDLLKIVKRTIG' A
#
# COMPACT_ATOMS: atom_id res chain seq x y z
N MET A 1 -17.72 9.47 7.59
CA MET A 1 -16.61 9.71 6.66
C MET A 1 -16.02 8.39 6.22
N GLU A 2 -15.82 8.23 4.94
CA GLU A 2 -15.22 7.01 4.41
C GLU A 2 -13.79 7.27 4.02
N VAL A 3 -12.94 6.27 4.30
CA VAL A 3 -11.56 6.31 3.88
C VAL A 3 -11.22 4.98 3.22
N PHE A 4 -10.16 4.99 2.45
CA PHE A 4 -9.69 3.80 1.75
C PHE A 4 -8.28 3.51 2.23
N VAL A 5 -8.11 2.31 2.75
CA VAL A 5 -6.86 1.90 3.37
C VAL A 5 -6.16 0.93 2.44
N LEU A 6 -4.93 1.25 2.09
CA LEU A 6 -4.11 0.38 1.26
C LEU A 6 -3.25 -0.49 2.17
N LEU A 7 -3.53 -1.78 2.14
CA LEU A 7 -2.77 -2.77 2.91
C LEU A 7 -1.64 -3.28 2.05
N LYS A 8 -0.47 -3.42 2.64
CA LYS A 8 0.73 -3.83 1.93
C LYS A 8 1.39 -4.98 2.69
N GLY A 9 1.94 -5.92 1.95
CA GLY A 9 2.60 -7.04 2.61
C GLY A 9 3.36 -7.91 1.64
N TYR A 10 3.87 -9.01 2.18
CA TYR A 10 4.66 -9.99 1.44
C TYR A 10 4.07 -11.37 1.64
N ASP A 11 4.22 -12.23 0.63
CA ASP A 11 3.65 -13.57 0.65
C ASP A 11 4.01 -14.34 1.91
N TYR A 12 5.25 -14.22 2.33
CA TYR A 12 5.73 -15.01 3.45
C TYR A 12 5.34 -14.43 4.81
N GLU A 13 4.88 -13.20 4.85
CA GLU A 13 4.54 -12.53 6.12
C GLU A 13 3.08 -12.10 6.20
N GLY A 14 2.40 -12.04 5.05
CA GLY A 14 1.06 -11.50 5.01
C GLY A 14 1.09 -9.98 5.04
N PHE A 15 -0.06 -9.38 5.30
CA PHE A 15 -0.16 -7.93 5.36
C PHE A 15 0.49 -7.41 6.63
N GLY A 16 1.32 -6.40 6.47
CA GLY A 16 1.96 -5.77 7.61
C GLY A 16 1.10 -4.68 8.23
N SER A 17 1.64 -4.04 9.24
CA SER A 17 0.97 -2.93 9.91
C SER A 17 1.19 -1.60 9.21
N ASP A 18 2.06 -1.58 8.22
CA ASP A 18 2.37 -0.35 7.49
C ASP A 18 1.31 -0.14 6.41
N VAL A 19 0.39 0.76 6.66
CA VAL A 19 -0.73 1.00 5.75
C VAL A 19 -0.76 2.46 5.35
N GLU A 20 -1.43 2.75 4.22
CA GLU A 20 -1.64 4.12 3.78
C GLU A 20 -3.13 4.38 3.71
N VAL A 21 -3.53 5.59 4.07
CA VAL A 21 -4.94 5.96 4.13
C VAL A 21 -5.21 7.08 3.14
N PHE A 22 -6.28 6.93 2.37
CA PHE A 22 -6.65 7.90 1.34
C PHE A 22 -8.11 8.28 1.50
N SER A 23 -8.43 9.50 1.11
CA SER A 23 -9.79 9.99 1.19
C SER A 23 -10.65 9.55 0.01
N THR A 24 -10.03 9.09 -1.08
CA THR A 24 -10.76 8.62 -2.25
C THR A 24 -10.21 7.29 -2.71
N ARG A 25 -11.08 6.52 -3.37
CA ARG A 25 -10.65 5.24 -3.95
C ARG A 25 -9.64 5.46 -5.07
N GLU A 26 -9.85 6.51 -5.86
CA GLU A 26 -8.93 6.78 -6.97
C GLU A 26 -7.51 7.00 -6.47
N ALA A 27 -7.36 7.73 -5.38
CA ALA A 27 -6.03 7.96 -4.83
C ALA A 27 -5.40 6.66 -4.33
N ALA A 28 -6.20 5.83 -3.67
CA ALA A 28 -5.70 4.55 -3.18
C ALA A 28 -5.30 3.64 -4.35
N GLU A 29 -6.11 3.60 -5.40
CA GLU A 29 -5.81 2.75 -6.54
C GLU A 29 -4.61 3.24 -7.32
N ALA A 30 -4.44 4.54 -7.42
CA ALA A 30 -3.26 5.10 -8.08
C ALA A 30 -1.99 4.70 -7.34
N ARG A 31 -2.03 4.74 -6.02
CA ARG A 31 -0.86 4.34 -5.22
C ARG A 31 -0.61 2.85 -5.35
N LYS A 32 -1.67 2.05 -5.31
CA LYS A 32 -1.54 0.61 -5.48
C LYS A 32 -0.91 0.29 -6.84
N GLN A 33 -1.37 0.97 -7.89
CA GLN A 33 -0.82 0.75 -9.22
C GLN A 33 0.64 1.13 -9.29
N ALA A 34 1.03 2.21 -8.62
CA ALA A 34 2.41 2.64 -8.61
C ALA A 34 3.33 1.60 -7.96
N TYR A 35 2.87 0.96 -6.91
CA TYR A 35 3.62 -0.14 -6.30
C TYR A 35 3.71 -1.34 -7.26
N SER A 36 2.60 -1.66 -7.91
CA SER A 36 2.58 -2.79 -8.84
C SER A 36 3.50 -2.55 -10.04
N ASP A 37 3.58 -1.32 -10.49
CA ASP A 37 4.41 -0.96 -11.64
C ASP A 37 5.87 -0.79 -11.28
N GLY A 38 6.19 -0.82 -10.00
CA GLY A 38 7.56 -0.59 -9.58
C GLY A 38 7.98 0.87 -9.59
N THR A 39 7.02 1.78 -9.78
CA THR A 39 7.31 3.21 -9.75
C THR A 39 7.66 3.67 -8.35
N ILE A 40 7.06 3.05 -7.35
CA ILE A 40 7.35 3.33 -5.94
C ILE A 40 7.89 2.07 -5.33
N GLN A 41 9.04 2.19 -4.68
CA GLN A 41 9.64 1.04 -4.01
C GLN A 41 8.99 0.84 -2.66
N GLY A 42 8.93 -0.41 -2.22
CA GLY A 42 8.37 -0.74 -0.93
C GLY A 42 9.35 -0.66 0.22
N ALA A 43 10.51 -0.10 -0.02
CA ALA A 43 11.54 -0.02 1.00
C ALA A 43 11.18 0.98 2.07
N GLY A 44 11.64 0.73 3.26
CA GLY A 44 11.51 1.69 4.33
C GLY A 44 12.47 2.85 4.17
N PRO A 45 12.40 3.81 5.06
CA PRO A 45 13.29 4.96 5.00
C PRO A 45 14.75 4.52 5.08
N GLY A 46 15.54 5.02 4.15
CA GLY A 46 16.95 4.69 4.10
C GLY A 46 17.28 3.36 3.46
N ASP A 47 16.29 2.61 3.05
CA ASP A 47 16.51 1.27 2.50
C ASP A 47 16.50 1.29 0.99
N VAL A 48 17.37 2.06 0.45
CA VAL A 48 17.39 2.28 -0.98
C VAL A 48 17.82 1.05 -1.77
N GLN A 49 18.41 0.09 -1.08
CA GLN A 49 18.90 -1.10 -1.73
C GLN A 49 17.81 -2.14 -2.02
N PHE A 50 16.64 -1.96 -1.47
CA PHE A 50 15.57 -2.93 -1.67
C PHE A 50 14.72 -2.51 -2.85
N ASP A 51 14.78 -3.31 -3.90
CA ASP A 51 14.10 -2.99 -5.13
C ASP A 51 12.82 -3.76 -5.36
N TYR A 52 12.53 -4.70 -4.49
CA TYR A 52 11.31 -5.47 -4.66
C TYR A 52 10.14 -4.73 -4.04
N GLY A 53 9.03 -4.78 -4.72
CA GLY A 53 7.80 -4.20 -4.23
C GLY A 53 7.08 -5.15 -3.30
N TYR A 54 5.86 -4.80 -2.98
CA TYR A 54 5.02 -5.64 -2.14
C TYR A 54 4.40 -6.76 -2.97
N ASP A 55 4.31 -7.94 -2.40
CA ASP A 55 3.65 -9.07 -3.03
C ASP A 55 2.13 -8.98 -2.90
N LEU A 56 1.68 -8.37 -1.81
CA LEU A 56 0.27 -8.28 -1.50
C LEU A 56 -0.13 -6.81 -1.40
N LEU A 57 -1.15 -6.44 -2.15
CA LEU A 57 -1.69 -5.09 -2.12
C LEU A 57 -3.20 -5.19 -2.13
N LYS A 58 -3.85 -4.54 -1.18
CA LYS A 58 -5.30 -4.63 -1.07
C LYS A 58 -5.86 -3.31 -0.56
N ILE A 59 -6.96 -2.88 -1.16
CA ILE A 59 -7.64 -1.67 -0.73
C ILE A 59 -8.91 -2.10 -0.02
N VAL A 60 -9.09 -1.57 1.19
CA VAL A 60 -10.33 -1.81 1.95
C VAL A 60 -10.95 -0.48 2.30
N LYS A 61 -12.28 -0.43 2.27
CA LYS A 61 -13.02 0.75 2.64
C LYS A 61 -13.35 0.69 4.13
N ARG A 62 -13.17 1.81 4.81
CA ARG A 62 -13.50 1.92 6.23
C ARG A 62 -14.34 3.16 6.44
N THR A 63 -15.24 3.07 7.39
CA THR A 63 -16.07 4.20 7.79
C THR A 63 -15.57 4.69 9.13
N ILE A 64 -15.30 5.99 9.20
CA ILE A 64 -14.88 6.65 10.43
C ILE A 64 -16.03 7.54 10.83
N GLY A 65 -16.59 7.23 11.98
CA GLY A 65 -17.78 7.90 12.35
C GLY A 65 -17.72 8.75 13.54
#